data_62aa2859f02f0d6db3c61af0d7cfc096
#
_entry.id   62aa2859f02f0d6db3c61af0d7cfc096
#
_cell.length_a   1.000
_cell.length_b   1.000
_cell.length_c   1.000
_cell.angle_alpha   90.00
_cell.angle_beta   90.00
_cell.angle_gamma   90.00
#
_symmetry.space_group_name_H-M   'P 1'
#
loop_
_entity.id
_entity.type
_entity.pdbx_description
1 polymer ?
#
loop_
_entity_poly.entity_id
_entity_poly.type
_entity_poly.pdbx_seq_one_letter_code
_entity_poly.pdbx_strand_id
1 'polypeptide(L)'
;MSELITLSTQYAKNFLDEAAVRERAGAYAHLIDEARAGFLNDWDSAGWMRLFEHTNEASIRRMEEKAAEIRREADAFILIGVGGSNNAARSVIEALVPDRTVEILYAGNTTAPSAIERLLRRMEGKSVFIDIIAKNFETLEPGAAFRVLRRYLYETYGTDAARRIMATGTPDSRLHRLCRENGWDFFTFPETVGGRYSAFTEVGLMPMAVMGVDIRALLGGAERMQRHILGAAAEENPALLYAAARTLLYERGYRAEMLTFFEPRLAWFSKWWIQLFGESEGKDGRGLLPLSCECSEELHSMGQFLQQGSETVLETFLCTAEDSDGPALRPDGLDDGFAYLDGKHFADLNAAALGASMRAHSGHLPCLQLCTGACSEETFGALFQFFMLACVFSCRMAGVNPFDQPGVEAYKRSMFRALGKEG
;
A
#
# COMPACT_ATOMS: atom_id res chain seq x y z
N MET A 1 11.08 19.37 10.62
CA MET A 1 10.34 18.15 11.03
C MET A 1 9.34 17.90 9.92
N SER A 2 9.44 16.78 9.20
CA SER A 2 8.41 16.40 8.24
C SER A 2 7.09 16.37 8.99
N GLU A 3 6.12 17.15 8.53
CA GLU A 3 4.81 17.19 9.16
C GLU A 3 4.21 15.78 9.06
N LEU A 4 3.89 15.22 10.21
CA LEU A 4 3.10 14.00 10.32
C LEU A 4 1.74 14.25 9.65
N ILE A 5 1.06 13.17 9.24
CA ILE A 5 -0.23 13.27 8.55
C ILE A 5 -1.23 14.06 9.39
N THR A 6 -1.82 15.07 8.79
CA THR A 6 -2.88 15.89 9.38
C THR A 6 -4.21 15.63 8.68
N LEU A 7 -5.29 15.65 9.46
CA LEU A 7 -6.66 15.52 8.95
C LEU A 7 -7.38 16.87 9.06
N SER A 8 -8.07 17.27 7.98
CA SER A 8 -9.03 18.36 7.98
C SER A 8 -10.40 17.88 7.50
N THR A 9 -11.45 18.24 8.23
CA THR A 9 -12.85 17.99 7.88
C THR A 9 -13.54 19.25 7.33
N GLN A 10 -12.79 20.31 7.05
CA GLN A 10 -13.32 21.62 6.61
C GLN A 10 -14.20 21.50 5.36
N TYR A 11 -13.82 20.64 4.42
CA TYR A 11 -14.56 20.41 3.17
C TYR A 11 -15.72 19.40 3.31
N ALA A 12 -15.89 18.82 4.51
CA ALA A 12 -17.04 17.98 4.85
C ALA A 12 -18.07 18.68 5.74
N LYS A 13 -17.88 19.93 6.11
CA LYS A 13 -18.69 20.68 7.12
C LYS A 13 -20.20 20.72 6.84
N ASN A 14 -20.63 20.65 5.59
CA ASN A 14 -22.04 20.60 5.23
C ASN A 14 -22.68 19.24 5.46
N PHE A 15 -21.86 18.20 5.61
CA PHE A 15 -22.25 16.79 5.73
C PHE A 15 -21.90 16.19 7.07
N LEU A 16 -20.93 16.79 7.79
CA LEU A 16 -20.36 16.23 9.01
C LEU A 16 -20.03 17.35 10.00
N ASP A 17 -20.52 17.25 11.21
CA ASP A 17 -20.17 18.15 12.30
C ASP A 17 -18.83 17.73 12.92
N GLU A 18 -17.88 18.65 12.97
CA GLU A 18 -16.57 18.40 13.58
C GLU A 18 -16.67 18.02 15.06
N ALA A 19 -17.61 18.64 15.81
CA ALA A 19 -17.84 18.29 17.20
C ALA A 19 -18.31 16.83 17.35
N ALA A 20 -19.18 16.36 16.46
CA ALA A 20 -19.62 14.97 16.45
C ALA A 20 -18.49 13.99 16.12
N VAL A 21 -17.53 14.40 15.26
CA VAL A 21 -16.33 13.57 14.98
C VAL A 21 -15.45 13.44 16.22
N ARG A 22 -15.20 14.55 16.92
CA ARG A 22 -14.41 14.57 18.16
C ARG A 22 -15.10 13.78 19.28
N GLU A 23 -16.42 13.95 19.44
CA GLU A 23 -17.23 13.17 20.39
C GLU A 23 -17.15 11.67 20.10
N ARG A 24 -17.30 11.28 18.83
CA ARG A 24 -17.16 9.88 18.41
C ARG A 24 -15.76 9.35 18.71
N ALA A 25 -14.71 10.09 18.42
CA ALA A 25 -13.33 9.72 18.72
C ALA A 25 -13.14 9.57 20.24
N GLY A 26 -13.64 10.49 21.05
CA GLY A 26 -13.61 10.41 22.52
C GLY A 26 -14.30 9.16 23.06
N ALA A 27 -15.48 8.81 22.52
CA ALA A 27 -16.20 7.59 22.90
C ALA A 27 -15.42 6.30 22.62
N TYR A 28 -14.47 6.34 21.67
CA TYR A 28 -13.60 5.21 21.31
C TYR A 28 -12.14 5.40 21.74
N ALA A 29 -11.89 6.27 22.73
CA ALA A 29 -10.52 6.53 23.24
C ALA A 29 -9.80 5.25 23.72
N HIS A 30 -10.53 4.25 24.21
CA HIS A 30 -9.99 2.96 24.63
C HIS A 30 -9.23 2.21 23.51
N LEU A 31 -9.54 2.49 22.25
CA LEU A 31 -8.84 1.89 21.11
C LEU A 31 -7.36 2.30 21.04
N ILE A 32 -7.02 3.48 21.55
CA ILE A 32 -5.61 3.92 21.66
C ILE A 32 -4.88 3.05 22.69
N ASP A 33 -5.53 2.72 23.81
CA ASP A 33 -4.93 1.86 24.83
C ASP A 33 -4.80 0.41 24.32
N GLU A 34 -5.79 -0.08 23.56
CA GLU A 34 -5.69 -1.38 22.87
C GLU A 34 -4.51 -1.38 21.88
N ALA A 35 -4.32 -0.30 21.14
CA ALA A 35 -3.19 -0.15 20.21
C ALA A 35 -1.85 -0.08 20.95
N ARG A 36 -1.75 0.63 22.08
CA ARG A 36 -0.56 0.64 22.95
C ARG A 36 -0.22 -0.75 23.47
N ALA A 37 -1.23 -1.55 23.79
CA ALA A 37 -1.06 -2.96 24.16
C ALA A 37 -0.76 -3.87 22.96
N GLY A 38 -0.71 -3.36 21.73
CA GLY A 38 -0.44 -4.12 20.51
C GLY A 38 -1.61 -4.98 20.04
N PHE A 39 -2.85 -4.67 20.43
CA PHE A 39 -4.07 -5.44 20.13
C PHE A 39 -3.99 -6.92 20.52
N LEU A 40 -3.16 -7.27 21.50
CA LEU A 40 -2.80 -8.66 21.83
C LEU A 40 -3.95 -9.51 22.35
N ASN A 41 -4.99 -8.88 22.92
CA ASN A 41 -6.04 -9.60 23.63
C ASN A 41 -7.11 -10.19 22.71
N ASP A 42 -7.16 -9.79 21.45
CA ASP A 42 -8.27 -10.14 20.58
C ASP A 42 -7.84 -10.82 19.26
N TRP A 43 -6.61 -10.62 18.77
CA TRP A 43 -6.21 -11.11 17.45
C TRP A 43 -4.73 -11.46 17.34
N ASP A 44 -4.45 -12.66 16.87
CA ASP A 44 -3.08 -13.18 16.65
C ASP A 44 -2.35 -12.53 15.47
N SER A 45 -2.96 -11.54 14.80
CA SER A 45 -2.44 -10.96 13.56
C SER A 45 -1.96 -9.50 13.69
N ALA A 46 -1.77 -9.02 14.92
CA ALA A 46 -1.34 -7.64 15.20
C ALA A 46 0.18 -7.47 15.41
N GLY A 47 0.98 -8.46 15.03
CA GLY A 47 2.45 -8.43 15.18
C GLY A 47 3.14 -7.24 14.49
N TRP A 48 2.51 -6.65 13.48
CA TRP A 48 2.98 -5.44 12.80
C TRP A 48 3.05 -4.19 13.72
N MET A 49 2.34 -4.19 14.86
CA MET A 49 2.44 -3.13 15.86
C MET A 49 3.79 -3.11 16.59
N ARG A 50 4.52 -4.22 16.57
CA ARG A 50 5.83 -4.40 17.19
C ARG A 50 6.91 -4.39 16.11
N LEU A 51 7.07 -3.24 15.46
CA LEU A 51 7.89 -3.06 14.24
C LEU A 51 9.29 -3.70 14.33
N PHE A 52 9.95 -3.62 15.48
CA PHE A 52 11.34 -4.07 15.64
C PHE A 52 11.49 -5.47 16.26
N GLU A 53 10.41 -6.17 16.62
CA GLU A 53 10.51 -7.57 17.06
C GLU A 53 10.82 -8.50 15.88
N HIS A 54 10.14 -8.29 14.75
CA HIS A 54 10.32 -9.07 13.54
C HIS A 54 11.41 -8.48 12.63
N THR A 55 11.55 -7.15 12.62
CA THR A 55 12.49 -6.41 11.78
C THR A 55 13.54 -5.75 12.66
N ASN A 56 14.43 -6.57 13.22
CA ASN A 56 15.54 -6.12 14.07
C ASN A 56 16.78 -5.78 13.23
N GLU A 57 17.80 -5.19 13.89
CA GLU A 57 19.04 -4.75 13.22
C GLU A 57 19.74 -5.87 12.45
N ALA A 58 19.69 -7.12 12.93
CA ALA A 58 20.32 -8.24 12.25
C ALA A 58 19.58 -8.60 10.95
N SER A 59 18.23 -8.59 10.96
CA SER A 59 17.43 -8.83 9.75
C SER A 59 17.58 -7.69 8.73
N ILE A 60 17.65 -6.44 9.19
CA ILE A 60 17.87 -5.29 8.31
C ILE A 60 19.23 -5.41 7.60
N ARG A 61 20.31 -5.64 8.33
CA ARG A 61 21.65 -5.84 7.74
C ARG A 61 21.66 -6.98 6.73
N ARG A 62 21.06 -8.11 7.07
CA ARG A 62 20.97 -9.25 6.17
C ARG A 62 20.25 -8.91 4.87
N MET A 63 19.16 -8.16 4.94
CA MET A 63 18.45 -7.66 3.74
C MET A 63 19.33 -6.71 2.93
N GLU A 64 20.00 -5.75 3.57
CA GLU A 64 20.90 -4.80 2.93
C GLU A 64 22.09 -5.50 2.21
N GLU A 65 22.72 -6.50 2.87
CA GLU A 65 23.82 -7.29 2.31
C GLU A 65 23.36 -8.09 1.07
N LYS A 66 22.22 -8.79 1.18
CA LYS A 66 21.68 -9.56 0.05
C LYS A 66 21.22 -8.65 -1.09
N ALA A 67 20.61 -7.52 -0.76
CA ALA A 67 20.23 -6.51 -1.75
C ALA A 67 21.45 -5.94 -2.49
N ALA A 68 22.56 -5.69 -1.80
CA ALA A 68 23.81 -5.24 -2.42
C ALA A 68 24.42 -6.29 -3.33
N GLU A 69 24.36 -7.59 -2.96
CA GLU A 69 24.75 -8.70 -3.83
C GLU A 69 23.93 -8.71 -5.12
N ILE A 70 22.61 -8.66 -5.01
CA ILE A 70 21.70 -8.69 -6.17
C ILE A 70 21.95 -7.50 -7.08
N ARG A 71 22.08 -6.28 -6.53
CA ARG A 71 22.36 -5.09 -7.34
C ARG A 71 23.67 -5.13 -8.12
N ARG A 72 24.69 -5.88 -7.65
CA ARG A 72 25.95 -6.05 -8.38
C ARG A 72 25.86 -7.06 -9.52
N GLU A 73 24.96 -8.03 -9.42
CA GLU A 73 24.98 -9.20 -10.28
C GLU A 73 23.76 -9.32 -11.19
N ALA A 74 22.65 -8.66 -10.86
CA ALA A 74 21.40 -8.79 -11.57
C ALA A 74 21.17 -7.66 -12.59
N ASP A 75 20.72 -8.03 -13.79
CA ASP A 75 20.07 -7.11 -14.73
C ASP A 75 18.57 -6.97 -14.42
N ALA A 76 17.96 -8.05 -13.89
CA ALA A 76 16.56 -8.07 -13.52
C ALA A 76 16.30 -8.80 -12.20
N PHE A 77 15.40 -8.24 -11.39
CA PHE A 77 14.87 -8.83 -10.17
C PHE A 77 13.37 -9.07 -10.32
N ILE A 78 12.92 -10.28 -10.02
CA ILE A 78 11.50 -10.64 -10.16
C ILE A 78 10.88 -10.84 -8.79
N LEU A 79 9.93 -9.97 -8.46
CA LEU A 79 9.08 -10.11 -7.30
C LEU A 79 7.87 -10.99 -7.64
N ILE A 80 7.81 -12.18 -7.06
CA ILE A 80 6.72 -13.14 -7.27
C ILE A 80 5.79 -13.08 -6.06
N GLY A 81 4.64 -12.45 -6.19
CA GLY A 81 3.68 -12.29 -5.10
C GLY A 81 2.38 -11.65 -5.54
N VAL A 82 1.35 -11.73 -4.72
CA VAL A 82 0.04 -11.13 -4.97
C VAL A 82 -0.48 -10.43 -3.72
N GLY A 83 -1.28 -9.39 -3.90
CA GLY A 83 -1.85 -8.63 -2.80
C GLY A 83 -0.77 -8.05 -1.87
N GLY A 84 -0.83 -8.33 -0.57
CA GLY A 84 0.12 -7.83 0.41
C GLY A 84 1.58 -8.22 0.16
N SER A 85 1.82 -9.34 -0.51
CA SER A 85 3.16 -9.79 -0.92
C SER A 85 3.72 -9.00 -2.12
N ASN A 86 3.00 -8.01 -2.65
CA ASN A 86 3.39 -7.20 -3.79
C ASN A 86 3.09 -5.71 -3.60
N ASN A 87 1.87 -5.37 -3.14
CA ASN A 87 1.36 -4.01 -3.25
C ASN A 87 2.15 -2.98 -2.43
N ALA A 88 2.54 -3.32 -1.19
CA ALA A 88 3.29 -2.39 -0.33
C ALA A 88 4.68 -2.10 -0.90
N ALA A 89 5.45 -3.15 -1.25
CA ALA A 89 6.77 -2.97 -1.85
C ALA A 89 6.67 -2.20 -3.17
N ARG A 90 5.77 -2.61 -4.03
CA ARG A 90 5.58 -1.98 -5.34
C ARG A 90 5.21 -0.51 -5.23
N SER A 91 4.37 -0.12 -4.26
CA SER A 91 3.98 1.29 -4.09
C SER A 91 5.17 2.20 -3.82
N VAL A 92 6.12 1.77 -2.98
CA VAL A 92 7.32 2.54 -2.68
C VAL A 92 8.32 2.53 -3.84
N ILE A 93 8.55 1.36 -4.43
CA ILE A 93 9.50 1.19 -5.54
C ILE A 93 9.07 2.00 -6.76
N GLU A 94 7.80 1.94 -7.15
CA GLU A 94 7.29 2.69 -8.30
C GLU A 94 7.26 4.20 -8.04
N ALA A 95 7.11 4.62 -6.79
CA ALA A 95 7.08 6.04 -6.42
C ALA A 95 8.48 6.67 -6.33
N LEU A 96 9.46 5.96 -5.75
CA LEU A 96 10.71 6.56 -5.31
C LEU A 96 11.94 6.16 -6.13
N VAL A 97 11.85 5.12 -6.95
CA VAL A 97 12.99 4.60 -7.72
C VAL A 97 12.70 4.64 -9.22
N PRO A 98 12.62 5.83 -9.84
CA PRO A 98 12.37 5.96 -11.28
C PRO A 98 13.57 5.47 -12.12
N ASP A 99 14.80 5.78 -11.71
CA ASP A 99 16.03 5.45 -12.40
C ASP A 99 16.69 4.21 -11.77
N ARG A 100 16.41 3.04 -12.34
CA ARG A 100 16.78 1.74 -11.77
C ARG A 100 17.98 1.15 -12.49
N THR A 101 18.99 0.73 -11.72
CA THR A 101 20.13 -0.05 -12.26
C THR A 101 19.76 -1.51 -12.49
N VAL A 102 18.81 -2.03 -11.72
CA VAL A 102 18.22 -3.38 -11.85
C VAL A 102 16.77 -3.22 -12.28
N GLU A 103 16.37 -3.91 -13.35
CA GLU A 103 14.96 -3.90 -13.78
C GLU A 103 14.11 -4.72 -12.82
N ILE A 104 13.04 -4.12 -12.22
CA ILE A 104 12.09 -4.90 -11.47
C ILE A 104 10.99 -5.43 -12.38
N LEU A 105 10.66 -6.71 -12.21
CA LEU A 105 9.57 -7.41 -12.88
C LEU A 105 8.63 -8.02 -11.84
N TYR A 106 7.34 -8.03 -12.13
CA TYR A 106 6.33 -8.56 -11.21
C TYR A 106 5.67 -9.80 -11.79
N ALA A 107 5.54 -10.84 -10.96
CA ALA A 107 4.91 -12.11 -11.33
C ALA A 107 3.99 -12.63 -10.21
N GLY A 108 3.15 -13.60 -10.54
CA GLY A 108 2.25 -14.21 -9.54
C GLY A 108 1.10 -13.32 -9.10
N ASN A 109 0.83 -12.25 -9.81
CA ASN A 109 -0.30 -11.33 -9.59
C ASN A 109 -1.43 -11.53 -10.61
N THR A 110 -1.25 -12.44 -11.57
CA THR A 110 -2.23 -12.83 -12.59
C THR A 110 -1.92 -14.22 -13.12
N THR A 111 -2.94 -14.91 -13.62
CA THR A 111 -2.84 -16.19 -14.34
C THR A 111 -2.97 -16.02 -15.86
N ALA A 112 -3.02 -14.78 -16.37
CA ALA A 112 -3.14 -14.52 -17.80
C ALA A 112 -1.90 -15.06 -18.57
N PRO A 113 -2.07 -15.90 -19.61
CA PRO A 113 -0.94 -16.46 -20.36
C PRO A 113 -0.02 -15.40 -20.95
N SER A 114 -0.57 -14.32 -21.51
CA SER A 114 0.19 -13.22 -22.10
C SER A 114 1.12 -12.54 -21.11
N ALA A 115 0.80 -12.53 -19.80
CA ALA A 115 1.64 -11.91 -18.78
C ALA A 115 2.91 -12.72 -18.55
N ILE A 116 2.80 -14.04 -18.34
CA ILE A 116 3.95 -14.91 -18.12
C ILE A 116 4.82 -15.03 -19.39
N GLU A 117 4.22 -15.09 -20.58
CA GLU A 117 4.98 -15.09 -21.84
C GLU A 117 5.77 -13.79 -22.04
N ARG A 118 5.18 -12.63 -21.75
CA ARG A 118 5.86 -11.34 -21.82
C ARG A 118 7.00 -11.28 -20.82
N LEU A 119 6.80 -11.79 -19.60
CA LEU A 119 7.82 -11.84 -18.57
C LEU A 119 9.02 -12.67 -19.02
N LEU A 120 8.80 -13.88 -19.54
CA LEU A 120 9.86 -14.75 -20.02
C LEU A 120 10.69 -14.08 -21.13
N ARG A 121 10.03 -13.40 -22.09
CA ARG A 121 10.75 -12.63 -23.13
C ARG A 121 11.60 -11.49 -22.53
N ARG A 122 11.14 -10.82 -21.48
CA ARG A 122 11.91 -9.75 -20.83
C ARG A 122 13.11 -10.27 -20.05
N MET A 123 13.13 -11.54 -19.70
CA MET A 123 14.22 -12.19 -18.97
C MET A 123 15.33 -12.69 -19.90
N GLU A 124 15.05 -12.89 -21.20
CA GLU A 124 16.01 -13.45 -22.16
C GLU A 124 17.30 -12.62 -22.20
N GLY A 125 18.45 -13.31 -22.04
CA GLY A 125 19.78 -12.70 -22.07
C GLY A 125 20.17 -11.88 -20.84
N LYS A 126 19.32 -11.81 -19.80
CA LYS A 126 19.59 -11.06 -18.57
C LYS A 126 20.04 -11.96 -17.43
N SER A 127 20.85 -11.39 -16.55
CA SER A 127 21.16 -11.97 -15.25
C SER A 127 19.97 -11.75 -14.30
N VAL A 128 19.28 -12.84 -13.92
CA VAL A 128 17.98 -12.78 -13.21
C VAL A 128 18.09 -13.33 -11.81
N PHE A 129 17.50 -12.62 -10.84
CA PHE A 129 17.22 -13.09 -9.48
C PHE A 129 15.70 -13.03 -9.22
N ILE A 130 15.21 -13.92 -8.37
CA ILE A 130 13.79 -13.97 -8.01
C ILE A 130 13.59 -14.02 -6.50
N ASP A 131 12.52 -13.39 -6.01
CA ASP A 131 11.99 -13.58 -4.66
C ASP A 131 10.55 -14.05 -4.73
N ILE A 132 10.27 -15.28 -4.23
CA ILE A 132 8.92 -15.80 -4.05
C ILE A 132 8.41 -15.46 -2.66
N ILE A 133 7.41 -14.60 -2.59
CA ILE A 133 6.78 -14.18 -1.34
C ILE A 133 5.45 -14.89 -1.16
N ALA A 134 5.38 -15.81 -0.21
CA ALA A 134 4.16 -16.56 0.06
C ALA A 134 4.08 -17.02 1.52
N LYS A 135 3.08 -16.52 2.27
CA LYS A 135 2.88 -16.87 3.67
C LYS A 135 2.77 -18.41 3.85
N ASN A 136 1.82 -19.05 3.20
CA ASN A 136 1.55 -20.48 3.33
C ASN A 136 1.94 -21.31 2.08
N PHE A 137 2.43 -20.68 1.02
CA PHE A 137 2.77 -21.30 -0.27
C PHE A 137 1.62 -22.14 -0.87
N GLU A 138 0.38 -21.68 -0.70
CA GLU A 138 -0.83 -22.34 -1.21
C GLU A 138 -1.59 -21.50 -2.23
N THR A 139 -1.25 -20.21 -2.35
CA THR A 139 -1.87 -19.30 -3.32
C THR A 139 -1.47 -19.73 -4.74
N LEU A 140 -2.47 -19.87 -5.60
CA LEU A 140 -2.30 -20.43 -6.93
C LEU A 140 -1.37 -19.60 -7.81
N GLU A 141 -1.64 -18.30 -7.91
CA GLU A 141 -0.98 -17.41 -8.86
C GLU A 141 0.54 -17.34 -8.65
N PRO A 142 1.05 -17.01 -7.44
CA PRO A 142 2.49 -17.01 -7.20
C PRO A 142 3.10 -18.41 -7.25
N GLY A 143 2.37 -19.45 -6.83
CA GLY A 143 2.85 -20.84 -6.90
C GLY A 143 3.05 -21.30 -8.34
N ALA A 144 2.12 -20.99 -9.23
CA ALA A 144 2.21 -21.32 -10.67
C ALA A 144 3.35 -20.54 -11.34
N ALA A 145 3.42 -19.22 -11.11
CA ALA A 145 4.48 -18.38 -11.65
C ALA A 145 5.86 -18.85 -11.18
N PHE A 146 6.02 -19.13 -9.88
CA PHE A 146 7.29 -19.61 -9.33
C PHE A 146 7.72 -20.95 -9.94
N ARG A 147 6.78 -21.87 -10.21
CA ARG A 147 7.10 -23.16 -10.87
C ARG A 147 7.70 -22.95 -12.26
N VAL A 148 7.17 -22.03 -13.05
CA VAL A 148 7.68 -21.68 -14.39
C VAL A 148 9.04 -21.00 -14.28
N LEU A 149 9.16 -19.97 -13.44
CA LEU A 149 10.37 -19.16 -13.31
C LEU A 149 11.53 -19.93 -12.69
N ARG A 150 11.27 -20.76 -11.68
CA ARG A 150 12.26 -21.65 -11.11
C ARG A 150 12.84 -22.61 -12.16
N ARG A 151 11.99 -23.21 -12.97
CA ARG A 151 12.43 -24.10 -14.07
C ARG A 151 13.31 -23.33 -15.06
N TYR A 152 12.91 -22.13 -15.47
CA TYR A 152 13.70 -21.27 -16.35
C TYR A 152 15.10 -21.00 -15.76
N LEU A 153 15.20 -20.69 -14.45
CA LEU A 153 16.49 -20.42 -13.81
C LEU A 153 17.40 -21.66 -13.81
N TYR A 154 16.87 -22.84 -13.48
CA TYR A 154 17.67 -24.07 -13.51
C TYR A 154 18.08 -24.47 -14.93
N GLU A 155 17.24 -24.26 -15.94
CA GLU A 155 17.61 -24.49 -17.35
C GLU A 155 18.65 -23.50 -17.85
N THR A 156 18.65 -22.26 -17.35
CA THR A 156 19.57 -21.19 -17.77
C THR A 156 20.90 -21.23 -17.02
N TYR A 157 20.88 -21.44 -15.70
CA TYR A 157 22.05 -21.29 -14.82
C TYR A 157 22.54 -22.59 -14.20
N GLY A 158 21.86 -23.71 -14.42
CA GLY A 158 22.22 -24.99 -13.81
C GLY A 158 22.26 -24.93 -12.29
N THR A 159 23.36 -25.34 -11.68
CA THR A 159 23.55 -25.32 -10.22
C THR A 159 23.61 -23.93 -9.63
N ASP A 160 24.02 -22.91 -10.41
CA ASP A 160 24.06 -21.52 -9.98
C ASP A 160 22.66 -20.89 -9.76
N ALA A 161 21.61 -21.56 -10.25
CA ALA A 161 20.22 -21.12 -10.03
C ALA A 161 19.86 -21.03 -8.56
N ALA A 162 20.41 -21.89 -7.69
CA ALA A 162 20.04 -21.93 -6.29
C ALA A 162 20.30 -20.60 -5.56
N ARG A 163 21.44 -19.96 -5.77
CA ARG A 163 21.76 -18.65 -5.15
C ARG A 163 20.97 -17.47 -5.72
N ARG A 164 20.31 -17.66 -6.87
CA ARG A 164 19.48 -16.65 -7.56
C ARG A 164 18.03 -16.71 -7.12
N ILE A 165 17.68 -17.68 -6.27
CA ILE A 165 16.33 -17.86 -5.74
C ILE A 165 16.33 -17.48 -4.28
N MET A 166 15.45 -16.55 -3.94
CA MET A 166 15.08 -16.21 -2.58
C MET A 166 13.63 -16.58 -2.35
N ALA A 167 13.28 -16.82 -1.10
CA ALA A 167 11.91 -17.01 -0.69
C ALA A 167 11.63 -16.29 0.61
N THR A 168 10.53 -15.57 0.66
CA THR A 168 10.02 -14.92 1.87
C THR A 168 8.74 -15.62 2.30
N GLY A 169 8.79 -16.34 3.42
CA GLY A 169 7.69 -17.20 3.85
C GLY A 169 7.65 -17.44 5.35
N THR A 170 6.63 -18.18 5.79
CA THR A 170 6.52 -18.56 7.21
C THR A 170 7.56 -19.62 7.56
N PRO A 171 8.25 -19.49 8.72
CA PRO A 171 9.13 -20.53 9.23
C PRO A 171 8.44 -21.90 9.30
N ASP A 172 9.18 -22.96 9.04
CA ASP A 172 8.73 -24.36 9.03
C ASP A 172 7.61 -24.71 8.03
N SER A 173 7.23 -23.76 7.18
CA SER A 173 6.31 -23.98 6.05
C SER A 173 6.92 -24.92 4.99
N ARG A 174 6.08 -25.33 4.03
CA ARG A 174 6.54 -26.06 2.84
C ARG A 174 7.61 -25.27 2.07
N LEU A 175 7.44 -23.95 1.94
CA LEU A 175 8.40 -23.09 1.24
C LEU A 175 9.75 -23.07 1.96
N HIS A 176 9.76 -22.94 3.30
CA HIS A 176 10.99 -22.96 4.09
C HIS A 176 11.73 -24.31 3.96
N ARG A 177 11.00 -25.46 3.96
CA ARG A 177 11.62 -26.76 3.71
C ARG A 177 12.25 -26.85 2.32
N LEU A 178 11.57 -26.36 1.27
CA LEU A 178 12.13 -26.30 -0.08
C LEU A 178 13.40 -25.46 -0.15
N CYS A 179 13.48 -24.35 0.58
CA CYS A 179 14.70 -23.54 0.65
C CYS A 179 15.86 -24.33 1.24
N ARG A 180 15.65 -25.00 2.36
CA ARG A 180 16.69 -25.85 3.00
C ARG A 180 17.16 -26.99 2.10
N GLU A 181 16.25 -27.65 1.41
CA GLU A 181 16.55 -28.79 0.53
C GLU A 181 17.30 -28.38 -0.75
N ASN A 182 17.08 -27.16 -1.22
CA ASN A 182 17.63 -26.68 -2.50
C ASN A 182 18.70 -25.59 -2.35
N GLY A 183 19.04 -25.18 -1.12
CA GLY A 183 20.04 -24.15 -0.87
C GLY A 183 19.61 -22.74 -1.29
N TRP A 184 18.31 -22.43 -1.24
CA TRP A 184 17.80 -21.09 -1.51
C TRP A 184 17.85 -20.22 -0.27
N ASP A 185 18.05 -18.91 -0.44
CA ASP A 185 17.93 -17.96 0.64
C ASP A 185 16.48 -17.88 1.15
N PHE A 186 16.32 -17.79 2.48
CA PHE A 186 15.01 -17.70 3.10
C PHE A 186 14.91 -16.47 3.99
N PHE A 187 13.85 -15.67 3.79
CA PHE A 187 13.45 -14.54 4.60
C PHE A 187 12.12 -14.81 5.31
N THR A 188 11.88 -14.14 6.43
CA THR A 188 10.75 -14.48 7.29
C THR A 188 9.51 -13.66 6.97
N PHE A 189 8.41 -14.35 6.75
CA PHE A 189 7.06 -13.78 6.83
C PHE A 189 6.49 -14.16 8.20
N PRO A 190 6.38 -13.20 9.16
CA PRO A 190 5.92 -13.53 10.51
C PRO A 190 4.49 -14.08 10.52
N GLU A 191 4.23 -15.12 11.31
CA GLU A 191 2.90 -15.73 11.42
C GLU A 191 1.86 -14.75 11.95
N THR A 192 2.27 -13.87 12.86
CA THR A 192 1.42 -12.87 13.51
C THR A 192 1.14 -11.63 12.66
N VAL A 193 1.54 -11.62 11.38
CA VAL A 193 1.31 -10.50 10.47
C VAL A 193 0.47 -10.94 9.27
N GLY A 194 -0.63 -10.25 9.04
CA GLY A 194 -1.45 -10.44 7.84
C GLY A 194 -0.81 -9.84 6.58
N GLY A 195 -1.11 -10.37 5.38
CA GLY A 195 -0.52 -9.90 4.13
C GLY A 195 -0.63 -8.40 3.91
N ARG A 196 -1.81 -7.81 4.10
CA ARG A 196 -2.04 -6.36 3.92
C ARG A 196 -1.39 -5.47 4.97
N TYR A 197 -0.90 -6.06 6.08
CA TYR A 197 -0.18 -5.39 7.17
C TYR A 197 1.33 -5.65 7.15
N SER A 198 1.88 -6.29 6.10
CA SER A 198 3.26 -6.78 6.07
C SER A 198 4.30 -5.79 5.53
N ALA A 199 3.93 -4.53 5.29
CA ALA A 199 4.79 -3.51 4.69
C ALA A 199 6.17 -3.37 5.39
N PHE A 200 6.22 -3.51 6.72
CA PHE A 200 7.40 -3.32 7.55
C PHE A 200 8.11 -4.62 7.96
N THR A 201 7.75 -5.72 7.35
CA THR A 201 8.44 -7.01 7.53
C THR A 201 9.36 -7.27 6.34
N GLU A 202 10.13 -8.35 6.38
CA GLU A 202 10.98 -8.76 5.25
C GLU A 202 10.19 -8.92 3.94
N VAL A 203 8.85 -9.14 4.02
CA VAL A 203 7.93 -9.19 2.88
C VAL A 203 7.93 -7.90 2.05
N GLY A 204 7.82 -6.75 2.70
CA GLY A 204 7.86 -5.45 2.04
C GLY A 204 9.28 -4.93 1.84
N LEU A 205 10.11 -5.08 2.89
CA LEU A 205 11.41 -4.43 2.96
C LEU A 205 12.47 -5.07 2.05
N MET A 206 12.47 -6.40 1.88
CA MET A 206 13.49 -7.07 1.06
C MET A 206 13.46 -6.61 -0.40
N PRO A 207 12.33 -6.63 -1.13
CA PRO A 207 12.27 -6.11 -2.49
C PRO A 207 12.54 -4.60 -2.57
N MET A 208 12.13 -3.81 -1.57
CA MET A 208 12.46 -2.39 -1.49
C MET A 208 13.98 -2.17 -1.39
N ALA A 209 14.66 -2.92 -0.51
CA ALA A 209 16.12 -2.86 -0.36
C ALA A 209 16.85 -3.25 -1.64
N VAL A 210 16.40 -4.30 -2.34
CA VAL A 210 16.96 -4.70 -3.64
C VAL A 210 16.89 -3.55 -4.64
N MET A 211 15.80 -2.80 -4.64
CA MET A 211 15.62 -1.67 -5.55
C MET A 211 16.30 -0.38 -5.10
N GLY A 212 16.96 -0.38 -3.93
CA GLY A 212 17.74 0.76 -3.45
C GLY A 212 16.96 1.75 -2.58
N VAL A 213 15.76 1.40 -2.14
CA VAL A 213 14.99 2.18 -1.16
C VAL A 213 15.71 2.16 0.20
N ASP A 214 15.78 3.30 0.88
CA ASP A 214 16.26 3.37 2.26
C ASP A 214 15.17 2.82 3.21
N ILE A 215 15.28 1.52 3.50
CA ILE A 215 14.34 0.82 4.38
C ILE A 215 14.43 1.30 5.83
N ARG A 216 15.56 1.90 6.25
CA ARG A 216 15.71 2.47 7.60
C ARG A 216 14.94 3.79 7.71
N ALA A 217 15.01 4.65 6.72
CA ALA A 217 14.23 5.88 6.65
C ALA A 217 12.72 5.58 6.64
N LEU A 218 12.29 4.57 5.87
CA LEU A 218 10.90 4.11 5.85
C LEU A 218 10.42 3.62 7.22
N LEU A 219 11.20 2.78 7.90
CA LEU A 219 10.89 2.32 9.26
C LEU A 219 10.88 3.48 10.26
N GLY A 220 11.79 4.45 10.13
CA GLY A 220 11.83 5.65 10.95
C GLY A 220 10.57 6.51 10.80
N GLY A 221 10.04 6.64 9.59
CA GLY A 221 8.76 7.31 9.31
C GLY A 221 7.58 6.61 9.98
N ALA A 222 7.54 5.29 9.88
CA ALA A 222 6.52 4.46 10.52
C ALA A 222 6.56 4.59 12.05
N GLU A 223 7.74 4.51 12.65
CA GLU A 223 7.91 4.65 14.10
C GLU A 223 7.47 6.02 14.62
N ARG A 224 7.85 7.09 13.92
CA ARG A 224 7.42 8.44 14.29
C ARG A 224 5.90 8.58 14.25
N MET A 225 5.27 8.05 13.19
CA MET A 225 3.81 8.10 13.04
C MET A 225 3.11 7.26 14.10
N GLN A 226 3.59 6.05 14.38
CA GLN A 226 3.06 5.21 15.46
C GLN A 226 3.13 5.93 16.81
N ARG A 227 4.28 6.50 17.14
CA ARG A 227 4.49 7.26 18.40
C ARG A 227 3.54 8.46 18.49
N HIS A 228 3.33 9.17 17.38
CA HIS A 228 2.40 10.30 17.32
C HIS A 228 0.96 9.85 17.59
N ILE A 229 0.46 8.83 16.88
CA ILE A 229 -0.90 8.32 17.05
C ILE A 229 -1.11 7.78 18.48
N LEU A 230 -0.18 6.97 18.99
CA LEU A 230 -0.30 6.39 20.33
C LEU A 230 -0.13 7.43 21.44
N GLY A 231 0.51 8.58 21.18
CA GLY A 231 0.70 9.66 22.14
C GLY A 231 -0.40 10.72 22.17
N ALA A 232 -1.20 10.82 21.11
CA ALA A 232 -2.22 11.86 20.97
C ALA A 232 -3.47 11.57 21.84
N ALA A 233 -4.12 12.64 22.31
CA ALA A 233 -5.47 12.53 22.89
C ALA A 233 -6.49 12.10 21.83
N ALA A 234 -7.56 11.42 22.22
CA ALA A 234 -8.51 10.86 21.29
C ALA A 234 -9.12 11.91 20.33
N GLU A 235 -9.45 13.08 20.85
CA GLU A 235 -10.06 14.19 20.13
C GLU A 235 -9.08 14.95 19.20
N GLU A 236 -7.78 14.60 19.26
CA GLU A 236 -6.71 15.17 18.46
C GLU A 236 -5.97 14.11 17.63
N ASN A 237 -6.33 12.84 17.82
CA ASN A 237 -5.68 11.70 17.17
C ASN A 237 -6.11 11.60 15.70
N PRO A 238 -5.21 11.83 14.71
CA PRO A 238 -5.63 11.94 13.32
C PRO A 238 -6.16 10.63 12.75
N ALA A 239 -5.64 9.47 13.19
CA ALA A 239 -6.11 8.16 12.74
C ALA A 239 -7.49 7.82 13.32
N LEU A 240 -7.71 8.13 14.59
CA LEU A 240 -8.99 7.90 15.26
C LEU A 240 -10.07 8.87 14.75
N LEU A 241 -9.73 10.15 14.52
CA LEU A 241 -10.63 11.13 13.92
C LEU A 241 -11.03 10.75 12.50
N TYR A 242 -10.08 10.26 11.69
CA TYR A 242 -10.39 9.77 10.34
C TYR A 242 -11.33 8.56 10.39
N ALA A 243 -11.08 7.59 11.26
CA ALA A 243 -11.98 6.45 11.46
C ALA A 243 -13.39 6.88 11.93
N ALA A 244 -13.47 7.84 12.85
CA ALA A 244 -14.72 8.41 13.35
C ALA A 244 -15.52 9.13 12.24
N ALA A 245 -14.86 9.95 11.43
CA ALA A 245 -15.49 10.65 10.31
C ALA A 245 -16.08 9.66 9.29
N ARG A 246 -15.31 8.64 8.90
CA ARG A 246 -15.75 7.58 7.99
C ARG A 246 -16.96 6.82 8.52
N THR A 247 -16.93 6.44 9.80
CA THR A 247 -18.02 5.69 10.44
C THR A 247 -19.30 6.53 10.50
N LEU A 248 -19.21 7.81 10.87
CA LEU A 248 -20.36 8.73 10.90
C LEU A 248 -20.96 8.94 9.51
N LEU A 249 -20.12 9.06 8.47
CA LEU A 249 -20.61 9.18 7.09
C LEU A 249 -21.25 7.86 6.61
N TYR A 250 -20.68 6.70 6.95
CA TYR A 250 -21.29 5.40 6.67
C TYR A 250 -22.69 5.28 7.31
N GLU A 251 -22.85 5.69 8.58
CA GLU A 251 -24.15 5.71 9.28
C GLU A 251 -25.17 6.65 8.60
N ARG A 252 -24.69 7.71 7.93
CA ARG A 252 -25.52 8.65 7.14
C ARG A 252 -25.88 8.16 5.73
N GLY A 253 -25.43 6.97 5.35
CA GLY A 253 -25.81 6.36 4.07
C GLY A 253 -24.73 6.37 2.97
N TYR A 254 -23.55 6.94 3.21
CA TYR A 254 -22.43 6.80 2.28
C TYR A 254 -21.96 5.35 2.25
N ARG A 255 -21.57 4.86 1.05
CA ARG A 255 -21.27 3.43 0.84
C ARG A 255 -19.93 3.19 0.15
N ALA A 256 -19.33 4.21 -0.39
CA ALA A 256 -18.01 4.13 -1.01
C ALA A 256 -17.13 5.29 -0.52
N GLU A 257 -15.82 5.03 -0.48
CA GLU A 257 -14.82 6.05 -0.24
C GLU A 257 -13.86 6.11 -1.42
N MET A 258 -13.71 7.32 -1.99
CA MET A 258 -12.79 7.60 -3.08
C MET A 258 -11.53 8.25 -2.52
N LEU A 259 -10.40 7.55 -2.60
CA LEU A 259 -9.09 8.13 -2.31
C LEU A 259 -8.61 8.90 -3.55
N THR A 260 -8.67 10.21 -3.50
CA THR A 260 -8.29 11.11 -4.60
C THR A 260 -6.91 11.71 -4.34
N PHE A 261 -6.05 11.66 -5.33
CA PHE A 261 -4.69 12.22 -5.25
C PHE A 261 -4.27 12.85 -6.58
N PHE A 262 -3.41 13.88 -6.49
CA PHE A 262 -2.86 14.65 -7.62
C PHE A 262 -1.37 14.37 -7.86
N GLU A 263 -0.78 13.48 -7.05
CA GLU A 263 0.58 13.01 -7.18
C GLU A 263 0.58 11.60 -7.78
N PRO A 264 0.96 11.41 -9.06
CA PRO A 264 0.89 10.11 -9.74
C PRO A 264 1.71 9.00 -9.08
N ARG A 265 2.76 9.36 -8.33
CA ARG A 265 3.56 8.41 -7.56
C ARG A 265 2.76 7.62 -6.52
N LEU A 266 1.55 8.10 -6.16
CA LEU A 266 0.65 7.40 -5.24
C LEU A 266 -0.23 6.33 -5.91
N ALA A 267 -0.17 6.14 -7.22
CA ALA A 267 -1.02 5.20 -7.95
C ALA A 267 -0.94 3.75 -7.41
N TRP A 268 0.25 3.24 -7.12
CA TRP A 268 0.40 1.91 -6.51
C TRP A 268 0.12 1.89 -5.01
N PHE A 269 0.31 3.01 -4.31
CA PHE A 269 -0.11 3.15 -2.91
C PHE A 269 -1.63 3.02 -2.79
N SER A 270 -2.39 3.62 -3.70
CA SER A 270 -3.86 3.47 -3.73
C SER A 270 -4.31 2.01 -3.87
N LYS A 271 -3.58 1.17 -4.62
CA LYS A 271 -3.86 -0.28 -4.72
C LYS A 271 -3.66 -1.02 -3.40
N TRP A 272 -2.62 -0.67 -2.64
CA TRP A 272 -2.41 -1.18 -1.29
C TRP A 272 -3.51 -0.70 -0.34
N TRP A 273 -3.88 0.58 -0.39
CA TRP A 273 -4.94 1.17 0.43
C TRP A 273 -6.30 0.51 0.16
N ILE A 274 -6.65 0.27 -1.11
CA ILE A 274 -7.86 -0.46 -1.51
C ILE A 274 -7.85 -1.88 -0.90
N GLN A 275 -6.72 -2.59 -0.96
CA GLN A 275 -6.61 -3.92 -0.36
C GLN A 275 -6.77 -3.85 1.16
N LEU A 276 -6.11 -2.89 1.82
CA LEU A 276 -6.17 -2.73 3.28
C LEU A 276 -7.61 -2.60 3.76
N PHE A 277 -8.34 -1.62 3.24
CA PHE A 277 -9.72 -1.36 3.67
C PHE A 277 -10.71 -2.41 3.14
N GLY A 278 -10.59 -2.81 1.88
CA GLY A 278 -11.50 -3.78 1.27
C GLY A 278 -11.52 -5.14 1.98
N GLU A 279 -10.35 -5.69 2.28
CA GLU A 279 -10.24 -6.97 2.99
C GLU A 279 -10.53 -6.84 4.50
N SER A 280 -10.30 -5.66 5.10
CA SER A 280 -10.48 -5.48 6.54
C SER A 280 -11.91 -5.12 6.91
N GLU A 281 -12.55 -4.20 6.20
CA GLU A 281 -13.89 -3.68 6.53
C GLU A 281 -15.04 -4.41 5.83
N GLY A 282 -14.82 -4.91 4.62
CA GLY A 282 -15.87 -5.47 3.76
C GLY A 282 -16.41 -6.81 4.25
N LYS A 283 -17.10 -6.84 5.39
CA LYS A 283 -17.61 -8.04 6.07
C LYS A 283 -19.00 -7.83 6.64
N ASP A 284 -19.75 -8.90 6.77
CA ASP A 284 -21.07 -8.90 7.41
C ASP A 284 -22.05 -7.86 6.83
N GLY A 285 -21.93 -7.56 5.53
CA GLY A 285 -22.73 -6.54 4.85
C GLY A 285 -22.37 -5.10 5.24
N ARG A 286 -21.21 -4.86 5.81
CA ARG A 286 -20.70 -3.58 6.27
C ARG A 286 -19.45 -3.16 5.50
N GLY A 287 -19.01 -1.92 5.73
CA GLY A 287 -17.81 -1.32 5.17
C GLY A 287 -18.09 -0.38 4.00
N LEU A 288 -17.21 0.59 3.84
CA LEU A 288 -17.15 1.46 2.67
C LEU A 288 -16.41 0.74 1.55
N LEU A 289 -16.94 0.77 0.33
CA LEU A 289 -16.24 0.27 -0.85
C LEU A 289 -15.06 1.19 -1.16
N PRO A 290 -13.80 0.73 -1.02
CA PRO A 290 -12.65 1.58 -1.28
C PRO A 290 -12.38 1.69 -2.79
N LEU A 291 -12.30 2.92 -3.27
CA LEU A 291 -12.01 3.28 -4.65
C LEU A 291 -10.85 4.27 -4.69
N SER A 292 -10.24 4.50 -5.85
CA SER A 292 -9.23 5.55 -6.03
C SER A 292 -9.47 6.36 -7.28
N CYS A 293 -9.02 7.62 -7.25
CA CYS A 293 -9.11 8.57 -8.37
C CYS A 293 -7.76 9.28 -8.52
N GLU A 294 -7.06 9.02 -9.63
CA GLU A 294 -5.79 9.66 -9.98
C GLU A 294 -6.08 10.91 -10.81
N CYS A 295 -5.93 12.06 -10.18
CA CYS A 295 -6.17 13.36 -10.80
C CYS A 295 -4.82 13.97 -11.31
N SER A 296 -4.87 14.81 -12.35
CA SER A 296 -6.04 15.42 -13.02
C SER A 296 -6.66 14.54 -14.12
N GLU A 297 -6.03 13.44 -14.52
CA GLU A 297 -6.52 12.58 -15.62
C GLU A 297 -7.99 12.15 -15.39
N GLU A 298 -8.28 11.58 -14.21
CA GLU A 298 -9.61 11.04 -13.92
C GLU A 298 -10.68 12.09 -13.59
N LEU A 299 -10.33 13.40 -13.48
CA LEU A 299 -11.33 14.46 -13.49
C LEU A 299 -12.12 14.50 -14.81
N HIS A 300 -11.49 14.05 -15.92
CA HIS A 300 -12.12 13.94 -17.24
C HIS A 300 -12.98 12.68 -17.42
N SER A 301 -13.11 11.87 -16.36
CA SER A 301 -13.97 10.67 -16.33
C SER A 301 -14.86 10.64 -15.08
N MET A 302 -14.26 10.48 -13.90
CA MET A 302 -14.97 10.40 -12.62
C MET A 302 -15.49 11.75 -12.13
N GLY A 303 -14.87 12.87 -12.56
CA GLY A 303 -15.25 14.20 -12.09
C GLY A 303 -16.74 14.54 -12.30
N GLN A 304 -17.36 14.12 -13.41
CA GLN A 304 -18.79 14.32 -13.64
C GLN A 304 -19.64 13.57 -12.59
N PHE A 305 -19.28 12.33 -12.26
CA PHE A 305 -20.01 11.54 -11.26
C PHE A 305 -19.84 12.12 -9.86
N LEU A 306 -18.62 12.49 -9.48
CA LEU A 306 -18.32 13.10 -8.18
C LEU A 306 -19.03 14.45 -8.00
N GLN A 307 -19.34 15.14 -9.10
CA GLN A 307 -19.98 16.47 -9.08
C GLN A 307 -21.51 16.41 -9.11
N GLN A 308 -22.12 15.42 -9.76
CA GLN A 308 -23.56 15.34 -9.99
C GLN A 308 -24.15 13.93 -9.94
N GLY A 309 -23.37 12.92 -9.54
CA GLY A 309 -23.82 11.54 -9.43
C GLY A 309 -24.61 11.27 -8.17
N SER A 310 -24.80 10.00 -7.84
CA SER A 310 -25.47 9.58 -6.60
C SER A 310 -24.64 9.97 -5.37
N GLU A 311 -25.28 10.54 -4.35
CA GLU A 311 -24.67 10.98 -3.09
C GLU A 311 -24.35 9.79 -2.16
N THR A 312 -23.59 8.81 -2.66
CA THR A 312 -23.23 7.60 -1.93
C THR A 312 -21.73 7.48 -1.66
N VAL A 313 -20.96 8.42 -2.18
CA VAL A 313 -19.49 8.46 -2.10
C VAL A 313 -19.06 9.54 -1.12
N LEU A 314 -18.14 9.23 -0.23
CA LEU A 314 -17.30 10.23 0.42
C LEU A 314 -15.95 10.28 -0.29
N GLU A 315 -15.32 11.44 -0.34
CA GLU A 315 -14.02 11.62 -0.98
C GLU A 315 -12.95 11.95 0.05
N THR A 316 -11.82 11.29 -0.01
CA THR A 316 -10.65 11.57 0.81
C THR A 316 -9.50 12.03 -0.09
N PHE A 317 -9.19 13.32 -0.04
CA PHE A 317 -8.04 13.88 -0.75
C PHE A 317 -6.76 13.58 0.03
N LEU A 318 -5.85 12.80 -0.58
CA LEU A 318 -4.51 12.59 -0.06
C LEU A 318 -3.56 13.60 -0.73
N CYS A 319 -3.21 14.63 0.02
CA CYS A 319 -2.40 15.76 -0.43
C CYS A 319 -0.95 15.56 0.03
N THR A 320 -0.02 15.50 -0.91
CA THR A 320 1.42 15.55 -0.64
C THR A 320 1.96 16.96 -0.84
N ALA A 321 3.00 17.32 -0.12
CA ALA A 321 3.78 18.51 -0.47
C ALA A 321 4.53 18.26 -1.79
N GLU A 322 4.69 19.30 -2.59
CA GLU A 322 5.54 19.24 -3.78
C GLU A 322 7.02 19.19 -3.37
N ASP A 323 7.81 18.43 -4.08
CA ASP A 323 9.27 18.34 -3.91
C ASP A 323 10.04 19.16 -4.95
N SER A 324 9.34 19.70 -5.95
CA SER A 324 9.88 20.62 -6.94
C SER A 324 8.76 21.49 -7.53
N ASP A 325 9.12 22.68 -7.99
CA ASP A 325 8.18 23.56 -8.70
C ASP A 325 7.85 23.03 -10.12
N GLY A 326 8.66 22.11 -10.63
CA GLY A 326 8.59 21.67 -12.01
C GLY A 326 8.99 22.75 -13.04
N PRO A 327 8.87 22.49 -14.34
CA PRO A 327 9.16 23.47 -15.38
C PRO A 327 8.27 24.71 -15.27
N ALA A 328 8.87 25.89 -15.54
CA ALA A 328 8.11 27.12 -15.74
C ALA A 328 7.55 27.19 -17.17
N LEU A 329 6.31 27.61 -17.29
CA LEU A 329 5.68 27.94 -18.58
C LEU A 329 6.20 29.29 -19.07
N ARG A 330 6.80 29.29 -20.26
CA ARG A 330 7.43 30.48 -20.84
C ARG A 330 6.78 30.82 -22.17
N PRO A 331 6.57 32.14 -22.45
CA PRO A 331 6.08 32.56 -23.76
C PRO A 331 7.04 32.14 -24.86
N ASP A 332 6.53 31.62 -25.96
CA ASP A 332 7.31 31.22 -27.14
C ASP A 332 6.98 32.07 -28.40
N GLY A 333 6.12 33.06 -28.22
CA GLY A 333 5.70 33.96 -29.28
C GLY A 333 4.49 33.47 -30.09
N LEU A 334 3.90 32.31 -29.72
CA LEU A 334 2.64 31.82 -30.31
C LEU A 334 1.43 32.31 -29.52
N ASP A 335 0.37 32.66 -30.22
CA ASP A 335 -0.93 32.97 -29.62
C ASP A 335 -1.77 31.68 -29.56
N ASP A 336 -1.57 30.90 -28.50
CA ASP A 336 -2.24 29.63 -28.25
C ASP A 336 -3.41 29.74 -27.27
N GLY A 337 -3.68 30.95 -26.77
CA GLY A 337 -4.72 31.21 -25.78
C GLY A 337 -4.30 30.88 -24.32
N PHE A 338 -3.06 30.48 -24.06
CA PHE A 338 -2.54 30.11 -22.72
C PHE A 338 -1.64 31.18 -22.09
N ALA A 339 -1.60 32.40 -22.60
CA ALA A 339 -0.76 33.48 -22.04
C ALA A 339 -1.00 33.77 -20.54
N TYR A 340 -2.17 33.38 -19.98
CA TYR A 340 -2.46 33.49 -18.55
C TYR A 340 -1.62 32.52 -17.69
N LEU A 341 -0.92 31.58 -18.31
CA LEU A 341 -0.01 30.63 -17.64
C LEU A 341 1.44 31.10 -17.64
N ASP A 342 1.78 32.17 -18.37
CA ASP A 342 3.15 32.66 -18.45
C ASP A 342 3.74 32.95 -17.08
N GLY A 343 4.91 32.39 -16.82
CA GLY A 343 5.64 32.50 -15.55
C GLY A 343 5.16 31.59 -14.43
N LYS A 344 4.11 30.80 -14.64
CA LYS A 344 3.66 29.78 -13.67
C LYS A 344 4.48 28.51 -13.79
N HIS A 345 4.60 27.80 -12.71
CA HIS A 345 5.20 26.47 -12.63
C HIS A 345 4.13 25.38 -12.65
N PHE A 346 4.50 24.14 -12.97
CA PHE A 346 3.58 23.01 -12.91
C PHE A 346 3.03 22.77 -11.49
N ALA A 347 3.80 23.06 -10.44
CA ALA A 347 3.30 23.03 -9.06
C ALA A 347 2.13 24.00 -8.84
N ASP A 348 2.16 25.21 -9.44
CA ASP A 348 1.06 26.18 -9.36
C ASP A 348 -0.22 25.63 -10.00
N LEU A 349 -0.07 24.95 -11.14
CA LEU A 349 -1.21 24.35 -11.85
C LEU A 349 -1.82 23.21 -11.04
N ASN A 350 -0.96 22.33 -10.51
CA ASN A 350 -1.37 21.18 -9.69
C ASN A 350 -2.11 21.65 -8.42
N ALA A 351 -1.54 22.60 -7.70
CA ALA A 351 -2.16 23.18 -6.51
C ALA A 351 -3.52 23.87 -6.82
N ALA A 352 -3.59 24.58 -7.96
CA ALA A 352 -4.83 25.21 -8.41
C ALA A 352 -5.92 24.19 -8.74
N ALA A 353 -5.56 23.10 -9.45
CA ALA A 353 -6.46 22.01 -9.80
C ALA A 353 -6.96 21.28 -8.55
N LEU A 354 -6.07 20.88 -7.64
CA LEU A 354 -6.40 20.24 -6.36
C LEU A 354 -7.37 21.10 -5.53
N GLY A 355 -7.01 22.37 -5.31
CA GLY A 355 -7.85 23.27 -4.51
C GLY A 355 -9.21 23.57 -5.17
N ALA A 356 -9.28 23.66 -6.49
CA ALA A 356 -10.53 23.86 -7.22
C ALA A 356 -11.44 22.64 -7.13
N SER A 357 -10.87 21.42 -7.31
CA SER A 357 -11.60 20.16 -7.19
C SER A 357 -12.20 19.96 -5.79
N MET A 358 -11.42 20.15 -4.73
CA MET A 358 -11.92 20.07 -3.36
C MET A 358 -13.07 21.04 -3.09
N ARG A 359 -12.96 22.29 -3.54
CA ARG A 359 -14.04 23.29 -3.37
C ARG A 359 -15.30 22.92 -4.14
N ALA A 360 -15.14 22.44 -5.38
CA ALA A 360 -16.26 22.07 -6.22
C ALA A 360 -16.99 20.83 -5.69
N HIS A 361 -16.24 19.76 -5.41
CA HIS A 361 -16.79 18.49 -4.93
C HIS A 361 -17.44 18.63 -3.55
N SER A 362 -16.88 19.45 -2.65
CA SER A 362 -17.44 19.69 -1.31
C SER A 362 -18.81 20.38 -1.28
N GLY A 363 -19.28 20.88 -2.42
CA GLY A 363 -20.65 21.35 -2.59
C GLY A 363 -21.68 20.22 -2.77
N HIS A 364 -21.24 19.03 -3.16
CA HIS A 364 -22.09 17.90 -3.50
C HIS A 364 -21.87 16.67 -2.60
N LEU A 365 -20.65 16.42 -2.17
CA LEU A 365 -20.30 15.26 -1.34
C LEU A 365 -19.29 15.62 -0.23
N PRO A 366 -19.23 14.81 0.88
CA PRO A 366 -18.29 15.09 1.94
C PRO A 366 -16.86 14.81 1.49
N CYS A 367 -15.98 15.80 1.62
CA CYS A 367 -14.56 15.70 1.30
C CYS A 367 -13.73 15.78 2.59
N LEU A 368 -12.98 14.75 2.88
CA LEU A 368 -11.94 14.73 3.89
C LEU A 368 -10.60 15.10 3.25
N GLN A 369 -9.72 15.77 3.98
CA GLN A 369 -8.40 16.11 3.49
C GLN A 369 -7.33 15.55 4.43
N LEU A 370 -6.44 14.72 3.90
CA LEU A 370 -5.23 14.23 4.56
C LEU A 370 -4.03 14.87 3.90
N CYS A 371 -3.23 15.61 4.67
CA CYS A 371 -1.99 16.23 4.18
C CYS A 371 -0.78 15.56 4.79
N THR A 372 0.26 15.39 3.97
CA THR A 372 1.56 14.82 4.39
C THR A 372 2.72 15.57 3.72
N GLY A 373 3.95 15.23 4.08
CA GLY A 373 5.16 15.72 3.42
C GLY A 373 5.26 15.27 1.95
N ALA A 374 6.33 15.68 1.28
CA ALA A 374 6.66 15.21 -0.07
C ALA A 374 6.90 13.70 -0.08
N CYS A 375 6.79 13.07 -1.25
CA CYS A 375 7.03 11.65 -1.40
C CYS A 375 8.48 11.29 -1.05
N SER A 376 8.64 10.54 0.03
CA SER A 376 9.92 10.03 0.54
C SER A 376 9.68 8.71 1.26
N GLU A 377 10.75 7.98 1.57
CA GLU A 377 10.67 6.75 2.37
C GLU A 377 9.98 7.01 3.72
N GLU A 378 10.34 8.10 4.37
CA GLU A 378 9.74 8.47 5.67
C GLU A 378 8.24 8.75 5.53
N THR A 379 7.83 9.44 4.46
CA THR A 379 6.42 9.73 4.18
C THR A 379 5.65 8.44 3.90
N PHE A 380 6.18 7.53 3.09
CA PHE A 380 5.53 6.23 2.86
C PHE A 380 5.44 5.39 4.14
N GLY A 381 6.49 5.40 4.97
CA GLY A 381 6.46 4.77 6.29
C GLY A 381 5.34 5.32 7.17
N ALA A 382 5.21 6.65 7.23
CA ALA A 382 4.15 7.31 7.97
C ALA A 382 2.75 6.99 7.41
N LEU A 383 2.57 7.00 6.09
CA LEU A 383 1.31 6.66 5.40
C LEU A 383 0.86 5.23 5.70
N PHE A 384 1.75 4.24 5.56
CA PHE A 384 1.42 2.86 5.89
C PHE A 384 0.96 2.73 7.34
N GLN A 385 1.72 3.28 8.28
CA GLN A 385 1.41 3.15 9.70
C GLN A 385 0.10 3.88 10.08
N PHE A 386 -0.13 5.06 9.50
CA PHE A 386 -1.36 5.81 9.69
C PHE A 386 -2.58 5.01 9.23
N PHE A 387 -2.57 4.54 7.99
CA PHE A 387 -3.74 3.86 7.44
C PHE A 387 -3.96 2.47 8.06
N MET A 388 -2.91 1.74 8.45
CA MET A 388 -3.06 0.48 9.18
C MET A 388 -3.78 0.69 10.51
N LEU A 389 -3.38 1.69 11.31
CA LEU A 389 -4.06 2.03 12.57
C LEU A 389 -5.47 2.57 12.34
N ALA A 390 -5.65 3.49 11.41
CA ALA A 390 -6.97 4.04 11.08
C ALA A 390 -7.94 2.96 10.60
N CYS A 391 -7.47 1.99 9.81
CA CYS A 391 -8.26 0.85 9.36
C CYS A 391 -8.70 -0.04 10.53
N VAL A 392 -7.80 -0.35 11.47
CA VAL A 392 -8.16 -1.12 12.67
C VAL A 392 -9.18 -0.37 13.51
N PHE A 393 -8.99 0.92 13.76
CA PHE A 393 -9.95 1.75 14.49
C PHE A 393 -11.33 1.77 13.81
N SER A 394 -11.36 1.94 12.50
CA SER A 394 -12.60 1.93 11.71
C SER A 394 -13.31 0.57 11.78
N CYS A 395 -12.57 -0.54 11.63
CA CYS A 395 -13.12 -1.90 11.79
C CYS A 395 -13.72 -2.12 13.20
N ARG A 396 -13.03 -1.63 14.23
CA ARG A 396 -13.53 -1.73 15.62
C ARG A 396 -14.82 -0.95 15.82
N MET A 397 -14.88 0.28 15.29
CA MET A 397 -16.11 1.09 15.32
C MET A 397 -17.25 0.41 14.55
N ALA A 398 -16.95 -0.27 13.45
CA ALA A 398 -17.92 -1.03 12.66
C ALA A 398 -18.27 -2.39 13.26
N GLY A 399 -17.53 -2.87 14.28
CA GLY A 399 -17.75 -4.17 14.92
C GLY A 399 -17.34 -5.37 14.05
N VAL A 400 -16.32 -5.23 13.22
CA VAL A 400 -15.77 -6.29 12.37
C VAL A 400 -14.30 -6.60 12.70
N ASN A 401 -13.86 -7.84 12.46
CA ASN A 401 -12.46 -8.23 12.65
C ASN A 401 -11.59 -7.67 11.51
N PRO A 402 -10.56 -6.84 11.77
CA PRO A 402 -9.71 -6.26 10.74
C PRO A 402 -8.74 -7.24 10.10
N PHE A 403 -8.51 -8.43 10.64
CA PHE A 403 -7.39 -9.30 10.31
C PHE A 403 -7.73 -10.54 9.50
N ASP A 404 -8.97 -11.00 9.48
CA ASP A 404 -9.43 -12.13 8.68
C ASP A 404 -10.03 -11.68 7.32
N GLN A 405 -10.31 -12.62 6.45
CA GLN A 405 -10.97 -12.41 5.14
C GLN A 405 -11.76 -13.66 4.71
N PRO A 406 -12.85 -14.03 5.41
CA PRO A 406 -13.57 -15.27 5.14
C PRO A 406 -14.25 -15.30 3.77
N GLY A 407 -14.61 -14.15 3.21
CA GLY A 407 -15.32 -14.05 1.93
C GLY A 407 -14.58 -14.61 0.74
N VAL A 408 -13.24 -14.64 0.76
CA VAL A 408 -12.44 -15.14 -0.37
C VAL A 408 -12.32 -16.66 -0.44
N GLU A 409 -12.72 -17.39 0.60
CA GLU A 409 -12.56 -18.83 0.67
C GLU A 409 -13.48 -19.60 -0.30
N ALA A 410 -14.65 -19.04 -0.62
CA ALA A 410 -15.62 -19.67 -1.50
C ALA A 410 -15.07 -19.82 -2.94
N TYR A 411 -14.51 -18.75 -3.52
CA TYR A 411 -13.97 -18.82 -4.86
C TYR A 411 -12.70 -19.67 -4.92
N LYS A 412 -11.85 -19.64 -3.89
CA LYS A 412 -10.64 -20.47 -3.82
C LYS A 412 -10.99 -21.97 -3.89
N ARG A 413 -11.94 -22.41 -3.07
CA ARG A 413 -12.41 -23.81 -3.10
C ARG A 413 -12.93 -24.21 -4.48
N SER A 414 -13.73 -23.35 -5.13
CA SER A 414 -14.25 -23.61 -6.46
C SER A 414 -13.14 -23.72 -7.51
N MET A 415 -12.18 -22.79 -7.47
CA MET A 415 -11.02 -22.76 -8.37
C MET A 415 -10.14 -24.01 -8.20
N PHE A 416 -9.80 -24.38 -6.97
CA PHE A 416 -8.97 -25.55 -6.69
C PHE A 416 -9.65 -26.85 -7.15
N ARG A 417 -10.96 -26.98 -6.94
CA ARG A 417 -11.73 -28.13 -7.45
C ARG A 417 -11.69 -28.20 -8.98
N ALA A 418 -11.87 -27.07 -9.66
CA ALA A 418 -11.80 -27.03 -11.13
C ALA A 418 -10.41 -27.41 -11.68
N LEU A 419 -9.35 -27.22 -10.88
CA LEU A 419 -7.96 -27.58 -11.21
C LEU A 419 -7.57 -28.99 -10.71
N GLY A 420 -8.49 -29.77 -10.16
CA GLY A 420 -8.24 -31.14 -9.70
C GLY A 420 -7.48 -31.23 -8.35
N LYS A 421 -7.42 -30.15 -7.56
CA LYS A 421 -6.92 -30.22 -6.19
C LYS A 421 -8.05 -30.79 -5.33
N GLU A 422 -7.91 -32.05 -4.92
CA GLU A 422 -8.74 -32.66 -3.87
C GLU A 422 -8.54 -31.93 -2.55
N GLY A 423 -9.64 -31.63 -1.84
CA GLY A 423 -9.66 -30.81 -0.64
C GLY A 423 -8.98 -31.42 0.58
#